data_13d02d2a5e6d2e49d83b0f05167f65df
#
_entry.id   13d02d2a5e6d2e49d83b0f05167f65df
#
_cell.length_a   1.000
_cell.length_b   1.000
_cell.length_c   1.000
_cell.angle_alpha   90.00
_cell.angle_beta   90.00
_cell.angle_gamma   90.00
#
_symmetry.space_group_name_H-M   'P 1'
#
loop_
_entity.id
_entity.type
_entity.pdbx_description
1 polymer ?
#
loop_
_entity_poly.entity_id
_entity_poly.type
_entity_poly.pdbx_seq_one_letter_code
_entity_poly.pdbx_strand_id
1 'polypeptide(L)'
;MKIRGFTLMEMIVTIVIGSFIMLGIAGYVQLGMKGYADTIDRQRMQTQAQFVLEKMSREIRHAVPNSFHVPTGTTNCLEFMPIEYSGFYTLTNNNLEFLLGNNSTLNPIPANRWMVINPSRYEDLQSVSPQSLAVGNLAKTGDVFVVSGAASTIGGTSISSRHYIYQDNSEVRYCFDNGQITRNDITVADNVDTSVSDMHYLEPTLQRGGIVHINLEFTQNGERSVYQQDVQVLNVP
;
A
#
# COMPACT_ATOMS: atom_id res chain seq x y z
N MET A 1 75.04 32.77 13.14
CA MET A 1 74.04 31.77 12.80
C MET A 1 74.34 31.26 11.41
N LYS A 2 74.71 29.95 11.20
CA LYS A 2 74.87 29.37 9.86
C LYS A 2 73.51 29.01 9.27
N ILE A 3 73.03 29.72 8.31
CA ILE A 3 71.82 29.42 7.54
C ILE A 3 72.18 28.23 6.66
N ARG A 4 71.60 27.04 6.91
CA ARG A 4 71.73 25.86 6.02
C ARG A 4 70.68 26.01 4.93
N GLY A 5 71.11 26.16 3.70
CA GLY A 5 70.20 26.17 2.52
C GLY A 5 69.80 24.76 2.14
N PHE A 6 68.56 24.60 1.62
CA PHE A 6 68.08 23.32 1.05
C PHE A 6 68.90 22.90 -0.15
N THR A 7 69.19 21.61 -0.22
CA THR A 7 69.87 21.04 -1.39
C THR A 7 68.82 20.66 -2.47
N LEU A 8 69.21 20.75 -3.73
CA LEU A 8 68.35 20.42 -4.87
C LEU A 8 67.87 18.93 -4.76
N MET A 9 68.71 18.05 -4.26
CA MET A 9 68.39 16.64 -4.05
C MET A 9 67.28 16.46 -3.00
N GLU A 10 67.25 17.23 -1.92
CA GLU A 10 66.27 17.22 -0.86
C GLU A 10 64.91 17.67 -1.36
N MET A 11 64.87 18.71 -2.24
CA MET A 11 63.64 19.17 -2.89
C MET A 11 63.04 18.09 -3.81
N ILE A 12 63.84 17.40 -4.62
CA ILE A 12 63.35 16.33 -5.50
C ILE A 12 62.77 15.16 -4.66
N VAL A 13 63.47 14.75 -3.66
CA VAL A 13 63.03 13.64 -2.78
C VAL A 13 61.70 13.99 -2.05
N THR A 14 61.57 15.21 -1.54
CA THR A 14 60.34 15.63 -0.85
C THR A 14 59.16 15.72 -1.80
N ILE A 15 59.33 16.19 -3.05
CA ILE A 15 58.26 16.21 -4.04
C ILE A 15 57.81 14.81 -4.45
N VAL A 16 58.78 13.88 -4.68
CA VAL A 16 58.48 12.51 -5.04
C VAL A 16 57.73 11.78 -3.92
N ILE A 17 58.23 11.85 -2.68
CA ILE A 17 57.53 11.25 -1.52
C ILE A 17 56.18 11.88 -1.30
N GLY A 18 56.08 13.23 -1.36
CA GLY A 18 54.85 13.93 -1.22
C GLY A 18 53.76 13.51 -2.27
N SER A 19 54.23 13.27 -3.52
CA SER A 19 53.34 12.81 -4.60
C SER A 19 52.74 11.44 -4.31
N PHE A 20 53.56 10.48 -3.80
CA PHE A 20 53.10 9.14 -3.47
C PHE A 20 52.11 9.18 -2.30
N ILE A 21 52.37 10.02 -1.27
CA ILE A 21 51.48 10.19 -0.13
C ILE A 21 50.14 10.78 -0.58
N MET A 22 50.13 11.83 -1.43
CA MET A 22 48.95 12.45 -1.98
C MET A 22 48.10 11.46 -2.79
N LEU A 23 48.71 10.63 -3.65
CA LEU A 23 48.01 9.57 -4.38
C LEU A 23 47.39 8.54 -3.47
N GLY A 24 48.06 8.14 -2.40
CA GLY A 24 47.56 7.20 -1.41
C GLY A 24 46.35 7.77 -0.65
N ILE A 25 46.42 9.05 -0.22
CA ILE A 25 45.32 9.75 0.43
C ILE A 25 44.13 9.90 -0.52
N ALA A 26 44.35 10.31 -1.76
CA ALA A 26 43.30 10.47 -2.75
C ALA A 26 42.55 9.14 -3.01
N GLY A 27 43.28 8.03 -3.15
CA GLY A 27 42.69 6.70 -3.30
C GLY A 27 41.85 6.28 -2.07
N TYR A 28 42.38 6.52 -0.87
CA TYR A 28 41.65 6.21 0.37
C TYR A 28 40.36 7.03 0.51
N VAL A 29 40.41 8.32 0.24
CA VAL A 29 39.24 9.21 0.26
C VAL A 29 38.20 8.76 -0.76
N GLN A 30 38.62 8.42 -1.99
CA GLN A 30 37.71 7.96 -3.03
C GLN A 30 36.97 6.67 -2.60
N LEU A 31 37.70 5.69 -2.04
CA LEU A 31 37.09 4.45 -1.52
C LEU A 31 36.13 4.71 -0.35
N GLY A 32 36.49 5.61 0.55
CA GLY A 32 35.66 5.99 1.68
C GLY A 32 34.37 6.71 1.23
N MET A 33 34.47 7.61 0.26
CA MET A 33 33.31 8.31 -0.30
C MET A 33 32.37 7.34 -1.04
N LYS A 34 32.92 6.39 -1.79
CA LYS A 34 32.09 5.38 -2.46
C LYS A 34 31.33 4.51 -1.44
N GLY A 35 32.02 3.98 -0.43
CA GLY A 35 31.36 3.18 0.62
C GLY A 35 30.30 3.95 1.41
N TYR A 36 30.52 5.26 1.61
CA TYR A 36 29.53 6.13 2.22
C TYR A 36 28.28 6.29 1.33
N ALA A 37 28.48 6.56 0.02
CA ALA A 37 27.39 6.69 -0.95
C ALA A 37 26.55 5.41 -1.03
N ASP A 38 27.21 4.25 -1.15
CA ASP A 38 26.52 2.94 -1.19
C ASP A 38 25.69 2.69 0.09
N THR A 39 26.20 3.13 1.25
CA THR A 39 25.47 3.01 2.53
C THR A 39 24.20 3.90 2.55
N ILE A 40 24.30 5.14 2.06
CA ILE A 40 23.17 6.06 1.96
C ILE A 40 22.11 5.52 1.00
N ASP A 41 22.54 5.01 -0.17
CA ASP A 41 21.62 4.42 -1.15
C ASP A 41 20.86 3.22 -0.57
N ARG A 42 21.56 2.34 0.13
CA ARG A 42 20.92 1.20 0.83
C ARG A 42 19.93 1.63 1.89
N GLN A 43 20.28 2.62 2.71
CA GLN A 43 19.38 3.15 3.73
C GLN A 43 18.13 3.81 3.11
N ARG A 44 18.30 4.52 2.00
CA ARG A 44 17.18 5.13 1.26
C ARG A 44 16.22 4.05 0.73
N MET A 45 16.74 3.02 0.05
CA MET A 45 15.93 1.90 -0.45
C MET A 45 15.18 1.20 0.69
N GLN A 46 15.83 0.93 1.82
CA GLN A 46 15.18 0.31 2.98
C GLN A 46 14.04 1.15 3.54
N THR A 47 14.26 2.44 3.71
CA THR A 47 13.24 3.36 4.24
C THR A 47 12.05 3.46 3.29
N GLN A 48 12.31 3.53 1.99
CA GLN A 48 11.28 3.61 0.96
C GLN A 48 10.46 2.31 0.89
N ALA A 49 11.13 1.17 0.92
CA ALA A 49 10.48 -0.14 0.93
C ALA A 49 9.57 -0.32 2.16
N GLN A 50 10.08 0.01 3.36
CA GLN A 50 9.29 -0.06 4.59
C GLN A 50 8.06 0.85 4.53
N PHE A 51 8.23 2.09 4.07
CA PHE A 51 7.11 3.03 3.92
C PHE A 51 6.03 2.48 3.00
N VAL A 52 6.42 1.99 1.81
CA VAL A 52 5.47 1.49 0.82
C VAL A 52 4.77 0.23 1.32
N LEU A 53 5.51 -0.74 1.87
CA LEU A 53 4.94 -1.98 2.39
C LEU A 53 3.98 -1.72 3.56
N GLU A 54 4.33 -0.83 4.47
CA GLU A 54 3.44 -0.47 5.58
C GLU A 54 2.17 0.23 5.08
N LYS A 55 2.32 1.18 4.13
CA LYS A 55 1.18 1.86 3.52
C LYS A 55 0.25 0.89 2.81
N MET A 56 0.78 0.04 1.93
CA MET A 56 0.02 -0.98 1.21
C MET A 56 -0.67 -1.94 2.19
N SER A 57 0.07 -2.47 3.16
CA SER A 57 -0.46 -3.40 4.17
C SER A 57 -1.62 -2.80 4.96
N ARG A 58 -1.52 -1.55 5.34
CA ARG A 58 -2.57 -0.85 6.07
C ARG A 58 -3.83 -0.69 5.22
N GLU A 59 -3.69 -0.26 3.98
CA GLU A 59 -4.82 -0.05 3.07
C GLU A 59 -5.48 -1.38 2.68
N ILE A 60 -4.69 -2.42 2.37
CA ILE A 60 -5.18 -3.76 2.05
C ILE A 60 -5.98 -4.36 3.22
N ARG A 61 -5.50 -4.21 4.45
CA ARG A 61 -6.23 -4.70 5.64
C ARG A 61 -7.57 -4.01 5.88
N HIS A 62 -7.72 -2.79 5.38
CA HIS A 62 -8.95 -2.00 5.50
C HIS A 62 -9.77 -1.98 4.19
N ALA A 63 -9.48 -2.89 3.28
CA ALA A 63 -10.29 -3.07 2.08
C ALA A 63 -11.58 -3.85 2.38
N VAL A 64 -12.60 -3.60 1.58
CA VAL A 64 -13.82 -4.43 1.59
C VAL A 64 -13.42 -5.85 1.18
N PRO A 65 -13.86 -6.89 1.91
CA PRO A 65 -13.56 -8.27 1.55
C PRO A 65 -13.96 -8.57 0.10
N ASN A 66 -13.15 -9.37 -0.58
CA ASN A 66 -13.40 -9.80 -1.98
C ASN A 66 -13.55 -8.67 -3.00
N SER A 67 -13.07 -7.45 -2.66
CA SER A 67 -13.07 -6.32 -3.61
C SER A 67 -11.84 -6.26 -4.52
N PHE A 68 -10.88 -7.16 -4.32
CA PHE A 68 -9.61 -7.15 -5.05
C PHE A 68 -9.79 -7.66 -6.47
N HIS A 69 -9.28 -6.92 -7.44
CA HIS A 69 -9.27 -7.33 -8.85
C HIS A 69 -8.12 -6.68 -9.61
N VAL A 70 -7.82 -7.23 -10.78
CA VAL A 70 -6.86 -6.64 -11.71
C VAL A 70 -7.64 -5.81 -12.72
N PRO A 71 -7.37 -4.50 -12.85
CA PRO A 71 -8.06 -3.65 -13.80
C PRO A 71 -7.86 -4.12 -15.24
N THR A 72 -8.90 -4.00 -16.06
CA THR A 72 -8.85 -4.41 -17.48
C THR A 72 -7.76 -3.66 -18.24
N GLY A 73 -6.93 -4.39 -18.98
CA GLY A 73 -5.84 -3.82 -19.77
C GLY A 73 -4.54 -3.60 -19.01
N THR A 74 -4.45 -4.03 -17.75
CA THR A 74 -3.23 -3.99 -16.94
C THR A 74 -2.85 -5.40 -16.47
N THR A 75 -1.56 -5.63 -16.21
CA THR A 75 -1.08 -6.93 -15.71
C THR A 75 -0.41 -6.81 -14.33
N ASN A 76 0.14 -5.63 -14.04
CA ASN A 76 0.90 -5.37 -12.82
C ASN A 76 0.21 -4.34 -11.91
N CYS A 77 -1.13 -4.31 -11.93
CA CYS A 77 -1.93 -3.46 -11.05
C CYS A 77 -2.86 -4.33 -10.19
N LEU A 78 -3.11 -3.88 -8.99
CA LEU A 78 -4.15 -4.40 -8.11
C LEU A 78 -5.03 -3.25 -7.65
N GLU A 79 -6.34 -3.44 -7.77
CA GLU A 79 -7.35 -2.49 -7.39
C GLU A 79 -8.28 -3.08 -6.33
N PHE A 80 -8.70 -2.27 -5.38
CA PHE A 80 -9.62 -2.69 -4.32
C PHE A 80 -10.41 -1.51 -3.77
N MET A 81 -11.56 -1.81 -3.16
CA MET A 81 -12.45 -0.82 -2.55
C MET A 81 -12.09 -0.61 -1.07
N PRO A 82 -11.73 0.61 -0.64
CA PRO A 82 -11.49 0.90 0.77
C PRO A 82 -12.82 0.96 1.56
N ILE A 83 -12.80 0.47 2.80
CA ILE A 83 -13.90 0.65 3.75
C ILE A 83 -13.87 2.08 4.27
N GLU A 84 -14.98 2.81 4.14
CA GLU A 84 -15.15 4.12 4.78
C GLU A 84 -15.83 3.97 6.15
N TYR A 85 -16.91 3.22 6.21
CA TYR A 85 -17.61 2.89 7.45
C TYR A 85 -17.88 1.38 7.52
N SER A 86 -17.95 0.87 8.74
CA SER A 86 -18.31 -0.52 9.01
C SER A 86 -19.06 -0.62 10.33
N GLY A 87 -19.80 -1.67 10.50
CA GLY A 87 -20.55 -1.90 11.73
C GLY A 87 -21.35 -3.19 11.69
N PHE A 88 -22.40 -3.22 12.47
CA PHE A 88 -23.28 -4.37 12.61
C PHE A 88 -24.68 -4.04 12.11
N TYR A 89 -25.36 -5.06 11.59
CA TYR A 89 -26.74 -4.95 11.13
C TYR A 89 -27.63 -6.02 11.74
N THR A 90 -28.91 -5.78 11.71
CA THR A 90 -29.96 -6.75 12.01
C THR A 90 -31.09 -6.63 10.99
N LEU A 91 -31.85 -7.71 10.83
CA LEU A 91 -33.03 -7.74 9.97
C LEU A 91 -34.26 -7.81 10.85
N THR A 92 -35.14 -6.80 10.76
CA THR A 92 -36.35 -6.67 11.55
C THR A 92 -37.53 -6.36 10.65
N ASN A 93 -38.55 -7.21 10.62
CA ASN A 93 -39.80 -6.97 9.86
C ASN A 93 -39.59 -6.51 8.41
N ASN A 94 -38.72 -7.18 7.66
CA ASN A 94 -38.33 -6.85 6.28
C ASN A 94 -37.45 -5.59 6.12
N ASN A 95 -37.06 -4.93 7.21
CA ASN A 95 -36.14 -3.80 7.19
C ASN A 95 -34.71 -4.26 7.55
N LEU A 96 -33.74 -3.55 7.00
CA LEU A 96 -32.35 -3.62 7.43
C LEU A 96 -32.08 -2.47 8.40
N GLU A 97 -31.75 -2.79 9.63
CA GLU A 97 -31.34 -1.84 10.66
C GLU A 97 -29.84 -1.99 10.92
N PHE A 98 -29.08 -0.88 11.01
CA PHE A 98 -27.65 -0.95 11.21
C PHE A 98 -27.07 0.21 12.00
N LEU A 99 -25.86 -0.03 12.54
CA LEU A 99 -25.07 0.93 13.32
C LEU A 99 -23.67 1.04 12.71
N LEU A 100 -23.10 2.25 12.75
CA LEU A 100 -21.70 2.47 12.39
C LEU A 100 -20.80 2.31 13.63
N GLY A 101 -19.91 1.33 13.60
CA GLY A 101 -19.00 1.05 14.71
C GLY A 101 -17.83 2.04 14.80
N ASN A 102 -17.37 2.54 13.65
CA ASN A 102 -16.22 3.46 13.56
C ASN A 102 -16.60 4.94 13.57
N ASN A 103 -17.89 5.30 13.45
CA ASN A 103 -18.39 6.68 13.53
C ASN A 103 -19.83 6.73 14.03
N SER A 104 -20.01 6.56 15.34
CA SER A 104 -21.34 6.52 15.96
C SER A 104 -22.10 7.87 15.94
N THR A 105 -21.40 8.98 15.77
CA THR A 105 -21.99 10.33 15.77
C THR A 105 -22.45 10.81 14.39
N LEU A 106 -22.06 10.10 13.33
CA LEU A 106 -22.40 10.47 11.96
C LEU A 106 -23.93 10.43 11.76
N ASN A 107 -24.49 11.52 11.24
CA ASN A 107 -25.89 11.63 10.85
C ASN A 107 -26.12 12.94 10.04
N PRO A 108 -26.57 12.88 8.78
CA PRO A 108 -26.79 11.69 7.95
C PRO A 108 -25.51 11.08 7.36
N ILE A 109 -25.63 9.91 6.73
CA ILE A 109 -24.55 9.33 5.93
C ILE A 109 -24.30 10.25 4.71
N PRO A 110 -23.04 10.56 4.34
CA PRO A 110 -22.74 11.37 3.17
C PRO A 110 -23.32 10.78 1.87
N ALA A 111 -23.56 11.62 0.86
CA ALA A 111 -24.04 11.18 -0.44
C ALA A 111 -23.06 10.20 -1.12
N ASN A 112 -23.53 9.43 -2.11
CA ASN A 112 -22.76 8.47 -2.90
C ASN A 112 -22.07 7.39 -2.04
N ARG A 113 -22.75 6.90 -0.99
CA ARG A 113 -22.30 5.76 -0.18
C ARG A 113 -23.17 4.56 -0.45
N TRP A 114 -22.47 3.44 -0.56
CA TRP A 114 -23.06 2.14 -0.82
C TRP A 114 -22.68 1.17 0.29
N MET A 115 -23.60 0.32 0.64
CA MET A 115 -23.38 -0.73 1.63
C MET A 115 -23.38 -2.09 0.96
N VAL A 116 -22.49 -2.96 1.39
CA VAL A 116 -22.46 -4.37 1.01
C VAL A 116 -22.38 -5.25 2.25
N ILE A 117 -23.04 -6.41 2.16
CA ILE A 117 -23.04 -7.44 3.19
C ILE A 117 -22.54 -8.72 2.57
N ASN A 118 -21.50 -9.31 3.14
CA ASN A 118 -20.92 -10.59 2.71
C ASN A 118 -20.65 -10.65 1.19
N PRO A 119 -19.90 -9.72 0.61
CA PRO A 119 -19.58 -9.76 -0.82
C PRO A 119 -18.73 -11.01 -1.12
N SER A 120 -19.04 -11.69 -2.22
CA SER A 120 -18.32 -12.86 -2.67
C SER A 120 -17.30 -12.56 -3.78
N ARG A 121 -17.45 -11.43 -4.47
CA ARG A 121 -16.61 -11.00 -5.59
C ARG A 121 -16.71 -9.48 -5.79
N TYR A 122 -15.81 -8.94 -6.61
CA TYR A 122 -15.76 -7.50 -6.89
C TYR A 122 -17.08 -6.97 -7.50
N GLU A 123 -17.73 -7.74 -8.39
CA GLU A 123 -18.97 -7.32 -9.03
C GLU A 123 -20.12 -7.08 -8.05
N ASP A 124 -20.06 -7.67 -6.86
CA ASP A 124 -21.06 -7.44 -5.81
C ASP A 124 -21.03 -6.01 -5.25
N LEU A 125 -19.91 -5.29 -5.44
CA LEU A 125 -19.73 -3.91 -5.01
C LEU A 125 -20.16 -2.87 -6.07
N GLN A 126 -20.45 -3.30 -7.28
CA GLN A 126 -20.89 -2.34 -8.30
C GLN A 126 -22.29 -1.82 -7.98
N SER A 127 -22.53 -0.53 -8.23
CA SER A 127 -23.80 0.16 -7.94
C SER A 127 -25.03 -0.46 -8.63
N VAL A 128 -24.81 -1.25 -9.69
CA VAL A 128 -25.85 -1.99 -10.40
C VAL A 128 -26.12 -3.39 -9.81
N SER A 129 -25.28 -3.84 -8.87
CA SER A 129 -25.44 -5.14 -8.22
C SER A 129 -26.64 -5.12 -7.24
N PRO A 130 -27.49 -6.16 -7.26
CA PRO A 130 -28.56 -6.28 -6.26
C PRO A 130 -28.04 -6.45 -4.82
N GLN A 131 -26.77 -6.77 -4.63
CA GLN A 131 -26.16 -6.91 -3.31
C GLN A 131 -25.62 -5.59 -2.75
N SER A 132 -25.52 -4.55 -3.59
CA SER A 132 -25.07 -3.23 -3.21
C SER A 132 -26.29 -2.33 -2.91
N LEU A 133 -26.37 -1.82 -1.69
CA LEU A 133 -27.49 -0.98 -1.22
C LEU A 133 -27.06 0.49 -1.15
N ALA A 134 -27.79 1.38 -1.81
CA ALA A 134 -27.56 2.82 -1.69
C ALA A 134 -27.99 3.30 -0.30
N VAL A 135 -27.02 3.80 0.48
CA VAL A 135 -27.25 4.32 1.85
C VAL A 135 -26.87 5.79 1.99
N GLY A 136 -26.44 6.43 0.91
CA GLY A 136 -26.14 7.87 0.90
C GLY A 136 -27.36 8.71 1.27
N ASN A 137 -27.15 9.78 2.05
CA ASN A 137 -28.17 10.69 2.59
C ASN A 137 -29.15 10.06 3.60
N LEU A 138 -28.91 8.80 4.03
CA LEU A 138 -29.77 8.16 5.02
C LEU A 138 -29.54 8.78 6.39
N ALA A 139 -30.62 9.23 7.03
CA ALA A 139 -30.61 9.74 8.39
C ALA A 139 -30.99 8.64 9.39
N LYS A 140 -30.54 8.78 10.63
CA LYS A 140 -30.93 7.89 11.71
C LYS A 140 -32.41 8.04 12.08
N THR A 141 -33.02 6.92 12.43
CA THR A 141 -34.33 6.86 13.10
C THR A 141 -34.08 6.38 14.54
N GLY A 142 -34.12 7.30 15.49
CA GLY A 142 -33.58 7.03 16.83
C GLY A 142 -32.05 6.88 16.79
N ASP A 143 -31.54 5.74 17.25
CA ASP A 143 -30.10 5.47 17.32
C ASP A 143 -29.56 4.66 16.12
N VAL A 144 -30.44 4.16 15.24
CA VAL A 144 -30.11 3.27 14.14
C VAL A 144 -30.41 3.88 12.77
N PHE A 145 -29.72 3.44 11.74
CA PHE A 145 -30.10 3.67 10.36
C PHE A 145 -31.03 2.57 9.89
N VAL A 146 -32.06 2.89 9.12
CA VAL A 146 -33.06 1.93 8.66
C VAL A 146 -33.22 2.00 7.14
N VAL A 147 -33.01 0.89 6.45
CA VAL A 147 -33.33 0.74 5.03
C VAL A 147 -34.58 -0.14 4.92
N SER A 148 -35.69 0.49 4.56
CA SER A 148 -36.98 -0.20 4.48
C SER A 148 -37.03 -1.16 3.30
N GLY A 149 -37.54 -2.40 3.52
CA GLY A 149 -37.72 -3.40 2.48
C GLY A 149 -36.42 -4.09 2.03
N ALA A 150 -35.28 -3.75 2.59
CA ALA A 150 -33.98 -4.25 2.12
C ALA A 150 -33.66 -5.70 2.58
N ALA A 151 -34.40 -6.24 3.52
CA ALA A 151 -34.16 -7.59 4.01
C ALA A 151 -34.31 -8.67 2.91
N SER A 152 -35.15 -8.45 1.92
CA SER A 152 -35.37 -9.37 0.80
C SER A 152 -34.33 -9.24 -0.32
N THR A 153 -33.57 -8.15 -0.37
CA THR A 153 -32.55 -7.90 -1.41
C THR A 153 -31.17 -8.34 -1.01
N ILE A 154 -30.96 -8.64 0.27
CA ILE A 154 -29.68 -9.13 0.77
C ILE A 154 -29.51 -10.59 0.36
N GLY A 155 -28.60 -10.86 -0.57
CA GLY A 155 -28.36 -12.19 -1.14
C GLY A 155 -27.74 -13.23 -0.21
N GLY A 156 -27.37 -12.83 1.01
CA GLY A 156 -26.84 -13.70 2.05
C GLY A 156 -26.66 -12.96 3.36
N THR A 157 -26.68 -13.67 4.47
CA THR A 157 -26.40 -13.11 5.79
C THR A 157 -24.94 -13.32 6.14
N SER A 158 -24.31 -12.33 6.75
CA SER A 158 -22.98 -12.49 7.34
C SER A 158 -23.11 -13.21 8.68
N ILE A 159 -22.25 -14.20 8.95
CA ILE A 159 -22.20 -14.95 10.21
C ILE A 159 -21.98 -13.99 11.40
N SER A 160 -21.20 -12.94 11.20
CA SER A 160 -20.89 -11.93 12.22
C SER A 160 -21.82 -10.74 12.19
N SER A 161 -22.87 -10.74 11.36
CA SER A 161 -23.80 -9.62 11.14
C SER A 161 -23.09 -8.29 10.82
N ARG A 162 -22.01 -8.36 10.04
CA ARG A 162 -21.20 -7.20 9.65
C ARG A 162 -21.64 -6.65 8.30
N HIS A 163 -21.52 -5.33 8.16
CA HIS A 163 -21.67 -4.62 6.88
C HIS A 163 -20.47 -3.72 6.64
N TYR A 164 -20.26 -3.38 5.38
CA TYR A 164 -19.22 -2.45 4.93
C TYR A 164 -19.85 -1.37 4.07
N ILE A 165 -19.46 -0.12 4.33
CA ILE A 165 -19.87 1.04 3.55
C ILE A 165 -18.65 1.63 2.88
N TYR A 166 -18.78 1.86 1.60
CA TYR A 166 -17.74 2.44 0.74
C TYR A 166 -18.30 3.59 -0.08
N GLN A 167 -17.42 4.42 -0.61
CA GLN A 167 -17.80 5.47 -1.55
C GLN A 167 -17.69 4.93 -2.98
N ASP A 168 -18.67 5.20 -3.81
CA ASP A 168 -18.63 4.86 -5.23
C ASP A 168 -17.46 5.56 -5.93
N ASN A 169 -16.78 4.86 -6.84
CA ASN A 169 -15.60 5.34 -7.57
C ASN A 169 -14.45 5.83 -6.68
N SER A 170 -14.22 5.17 -5.56
CA SER A 170 -13.11 5.49 -4.63
C SER A 170 -12.06 4.39 -4.54
N GLU A 171 -11.98 3.54 -5.55
CA GLU A 171 -11.04 2.44 -5.61
C GLU A 171 -9.60 2.93 -5.41
N VAL A 172 -8.84 2.15 -4.68
CA VAL A 172 -7.40 2.32 -4.54
C VAL A 172 -6.71 1.38 -5.50
N ARG A 173 -5.91 1.96 -6.40
CA ARG A 173 -5.13 1.23 -7.39
C ARG A 173 -3.65 1.37 -7.10
N TYR A 174 -2.97 0.24 -6.98
CA TYR A 174 -1.52 0.16 -6.99
C TYR A 174 -1.03 -0.46 -8.28
N CYS A 175 -0.06 0.16 -8.95
CA CYS A 175 0.56 -0.35 -10.17
C CYS A 175 2.08 -0.35 -10.05
N PHE A 176 2.71 -1.35 -10.68
CA PHE A 176 4.15 -1.46 -10.86
C PHE A 176 4.49 -1.23 -12.32
N ASP A 177 4.99 -0.06 -12.64
CA ASP A 177 5.30 0.33 -14.00
C ASP A 177 6.46 1.33 -14.07
N ASN A 178 7.26 1.27 -15.15
CA ASN A 178 8.35 2.20 -15.44
C ASN A 178 9.34 2.43 -14.27
N GLY A 179 9.67 1.39 -13.53
CA GLY A 179 10.61 1.48 -12.42
C GLY A 179 10.03 2.14 -11.16
N GLN A 180 8.71 2.25 -11.07
CA GLN A 180 8.00 2.92 -9.99
C GLN A 180 6.82 2.09 -9.46
N ILE A 181 6.45 2.38 -8.22
CA ILE A 181 5.16 1.99 -7.66
C ILE A 181 4.29 3.23 -7.61
N THR A 182 3.11 3.17 -8.21
CA THR A 182 2.13 4.25 -8.17
C THR A 182 0.92 3.84 -7.34
N ARG A 183 0.29 4.83 -6.70
CA ARG A 183 -1.01 4.72 -6.03
C ARG A 183 -1.95 5.76 -6.63
N ASN A 184 -3.01 5.32 -7.32
CA ASN A 184 -3.92 6.19 -8.06
C ASN A 184 -3.13 7.20 -8.92
N ASP A 185 -2.18 6.69 -9.71
CA ASP A 185 -1.30 7.43 -10.63
C ASP A 185 -0.29 8.38 -9.94
N ILE A 186 -0.22 8.38 -8.60
CA ILE A 186 0.77 9.14 -7.84
C ILE A 186 1.92 8.20 -7.45
N THR A 187 3.15 8.55 -7.82
CA THR A 187 4.35 7.78 -7.45
C THR A 187 4.54 7.75 -5.94
N VAL A 188 4.64 6.55 -5.38
CA VAL A 188 4.90 6.30 -3.94
C VAL A 188 6.26 5.66 -3.69
N ALA A 189 6.87 5.06 -4.71
CA ALA A 189 8.25 4.56 -4.67
C ALA A 189 8.89 4.63 -6.06
N ASP A 190 10.19 4.83 -6.09
CA ASP A 190 11.05 4.80 -7.28
C ASP A 190 12.15 3.72 -7.14
N ASN A 191 12.95 3.53 -8.20
CA ASN A 191 14.03 2.53 -8.22
C ASN A 191 13.56 1.10 -7.98
N VAL A 192 12.38 0.75 -8.46
CA VAL A 192 11.78 -0.58 -8.37
C VAL A 192 12.07 -1.36 -9.65
N ASP A 193 12.59 -2.58 -9.52
CA ASP A 193 12.66 -3.48 -10.68
C ASP A 193 11.28 -4.08 -10.94
N THR A 194 10.52 -3.42 -11.82
CA THR A 194 9.15 -3.82 -12.17
C THR A 194 9.07 -5.08 -13.05
N SER A 195 10.21 -5.63 -13.46
CA SER A 195 10.26 -6.89 -14.22
C SER A 195 10.16 -8.13 -13.32
N VAL A 196 10.51 -7.99 -12.04
CA VAL A 196 10.51 -9.06 -11.03
C VAL A 196 9.66 -8.75 -9.81
N SER A 197 9.27 -7.47 -9.65
CA SER A 197 8.31 -7.07 -8.62
C SER A 197 6.89 -7.36 -9.06
N ASP A 198 6.10 -7.93 -8.17
CA ASP A 198 4.70 -8.26 -8.45
C ASP A 198 3.83 -8.14 -7.21
N MET A 199 2.53 -8.06 -7.47
CA MET A 199 1.51 -8.05 -6.43
C MET A 199 0.28 -8.77 -6.95
N HIS A 200 -0.17 -9.79 -6.22
CA HIS A 200 -1.34 -10.54 -6.63
C HIS A 200 -2.20 -10.96 -5.44
N TYR A 201 -3.49 -11.00 -5.69
CA TYR A 201 -4.49 -11.44 -4.73
C TYR A 201 -4.72 -12.94 -4.85
N LEU A 202 -4.62 -13.63 -3.72
CA LEU A 202 -5.01 -15.02 -3.55
C LEU A 202 -6.38 -15.05 -2.91
N GLU A 203 -7.37 -15.52 -3.66
CA GLU A 203 -8.75 -15.59 -3.20
C GLU A 203 -8.91 -16.40 -1.90
N PRO A 204 -9.90 -16.07 -1.06
CA PRO A 204 -10.17 -16.83 0.14
C PRO A 204 -10.62 -18.25 -0.20
N THR A 205 -10.29 -19.17 0.69
CA THR A 205 -10.76 -20.55 0.67
C THR A 205 -11.50 -20.86 1.95
N LEU A 206 -12.12 -22.04 2.06
CA LEU A 206 -12.78 -22.47 3.31
C LEU A 206 -11.84 -22.52 4.53
N GLN A 207 -10.52 -22.56 4.31
CA GLN A 207 -9.52 -22.69 5.37
C GLN A 207 -8.67 -21.42 5.54
N ARG A 208 -8.76 -20.45 4.63
CA ARG A 208 -7.88 -19.29 4.61
C ARG A 208 -8.65 -18.07 4.09
N GLY A 209 -8.51 -16.94 4.77
CA GLY A 209 -8.95 -15.63 4.26
C GLY A 209 -8.17 -15.20 3.02
N GLY A 210 -8.63 -14.16 2.34
CA GLY A 210 -7.91 -13.56 1.21
C GLY A 210 -6.54 -13.04 1.63
N ILE A 211 -5.54 -13.23 0.79
CA ILE A 211 -4.16 -12.77 1.01
C ILE A 211 -3.70 -12.00 -0.21
N VAL A 212 -3.09 -10.85 -0.01
CA VAL A 212 -2.32 -10.15 -1.05
C VAL A 212 -0.85 -10.47 -0.84
N HIS A 213 -0.27 -11.17 -1.81
CA HIS A 213 1.18 -11.41 -1.86
C HIS A 213 1.85 -10.22 -2.55
N ILE A 214 2.87 -9.66 -1.89
CA ILE A 214 3.64 -8.52 -2.38
C ILE A 214 5.10 -8.95 -2.45
N ASN A 215 5.71 -8.84 -3.63
CA ASN A 215 7.13 -9.06 -3.85
C ASN A 215 7.73 -7.80 -4.49
N LEU A 216 8.64 -7.14 -3.79
CA LEU A 216 9.27 -5.90 -4.20
C LEU A 216 10.77 -6.08 -4.31
N GLU A 217 11.32 -5.66 -5.42
CA GLU A 217 12.74 -5.55 -5.63
C GLU A 217 13.13 -4.11 -5.94
N PHE A 218 14.03 -3.56 -5.14
CA PHE A 218 14.60 -2.22 -5.36
C PHE A 218 16.02 -2.36 -5.88
N THR A 219 16.36 -1.55 -6.89
CA THR A 219 17.69 -1.53 -7.48
C THR A 219 18.19 -0.10 -7.60
N GLN A 220 19.40 0.18 -7.08
CA GLN A 220 20.04 1.49 -7.21
C GLN A 220 21.56 1.34 -7.24
N ASN A 221 22.21 1.94 -8.23
CA ASN A 221 23.69 1.95 -8.37
C ASN A 221 24.36 0.56 -8.29
N GLY A 222 23.67 -0.50 -8.74
CA GLY A 222 24.14 -1.89 -8.68
C GLY A 222 23.86 -2.61 -7.34
N GLU A 223 23.30 -1.93 -6.35
CA GLU A 223 22.78 -2.54 -5.13
C GLU A 223 21.35 -3.04 -5.37
N ARG A 224 21.01 -4.17 -4.76
CA ARG A 224 19.72 -4.84 -4.88
C ARG A 224 19.18 -5.20 -3.50
N SER A 225 17.90 -4.94 -3.27
CA SER A 225 17.21 -5.32 -2.04
C SER A 225 15.82 -5.89 -2.35
N VAL A 226 15.53 -7.07 -1.80
CA VAL A 226 14.26 -7.79 -2.03
C VAL A 226 13.45 -7.82 -0.74
N TYR A 227 12.16 -7.57 -0.86
CA TYR A 227 11.19 -7.58 0.23
C TYR A 227 9.97 -8.39 -0.18
N GLN A 228 9.56 -9.31 0.67
CA GLN A 228 8.36 -10.13 0.46
C GLN A 228 7.44 -10.00 1.65
N GLN A 229 6.15 -9.83 1.40
CA GLN A 229 5.15 -9.73 2.45
C GLN A 229 3.81 -10.30 2.00
N ASP A 230 3.22 -11.12 2.87
CA ASP A 230 1.83 -11.57 2.74
C ASP A 230 0.94 -10.72 3.64
N VAL A 231 -0.03 -10.07 3.03
CA VAL A 231 -1.00 -9.23 3.75
C VAL A 231 -2.35 -9.93 3.76
N GLN A 232 -2.77 -10.36 4.94
CA GLN A 232 -4.10 -10.93 5.10
C GLN A 232 -5.15 -9.83 5.14
N VAL A 233 -6.22 -10.02 4.37
CA VAL A 233 -7.42 -9.18 4.43
C VAL A 233 -8.17 -9.52 5.72
N LEU A 234 -8.25 -8.58 6.66
CA LEU A 234 -8.75 -8.85 8.01
C LEU A 234 -10.27 -8.99 8.11
N ASN A 235 -10.98 -8.55 7.10
CA ASN A 235 -12.44 -8.55 7.13
C ASN A 235 -12.95 -9.83 6.48
N VAL A 236 -12.88 -10.91 7.22
CA VAL A 236 -13.55 -12.16 6.85
C VAL A 236 -15.03 -12.04 7.25
N PRO A 237 -15.97 -12.42 6.38
CA PRO A 237 -17.40 -12.39 6.67
C PRO A 237 -17.81 -13.22 7.86
#